data_a7e533a8f6e526770354a4a5f4d56c76
#
_entry.id   a7e533a8f6e526770354a4a5f4d56c76
#
_cell.length_a   1.000
_cell.length_b   1.000
_cell.length_c   1.000
_cell.angle_alpha   90.00
_cell.angle_beta   90.00
_cell.angle_gamma   90.00
#
_symmetry.space_group_name_H-M   'P 1'
#
loop_
_entity.id
_entity.type
_entity.pdbx_description
1 polymer ?
#
loop_
_entity_poly.entity_id
_entity_poly.type
_entity_poly.pdbx_seq_one_letter_code
_entity_poly.pdbx_strand_id
1 'polypeptide(L)'
;MASTVCLSYLHLLQTKLKETRRKKRPPHERNAKSSMLRYWCRRKQLLLIMLSIITLINPPRDRICWMRPNSDDWFILADSTFNREQWYENFRVTRDTFTIILNEIEHDIAKQDTPMRKAVPTRKKLAMTLYYFASTAEFRTIANLFGVSRAFLCNCIKDVCCAIIKNLQRRLIYIPKDDELKSILETYKEKWGFPMCAGAIDGTHIAIIAPKEDHTDYVNRKGYHSVVMQALVDCNYLFRDVVIGWPGSVHDARILSNSTIYDKGNDNNLFPDIRESIGGQVVSIVILGDPAYPLLPWLLKAYPENVNTPQSQRVFNYRLSRARMTVENTFGRWKGRFRRFSKRLDMEVPGVVNLIAASCIVHNMCELQRNQVLEEWMVGTAAIPQPDPFPNVLEERDDATDIRSAFKTFFMSQAGDNIGTGS
;
A
#
# COMPACT_ATOMS: atom_id res chain seq x y z
N MET A 1 11.93 -37.16 -27.73
CA MET A 1 13.03 -36.19 -27.56
C MET A 1 13.81 -36.35 -26.24
N ALA A 2 13.20 -36.61 -25.11
CA ALA A 2 13.94 -36.80 -23.84
C ALA A 2 14.89 -38.02 -23.82
N SER A 3 14.56 -39.09 -24.54
CA SER A 3 15.37 -40.34 -24.60
C SER A 3 16.69 -40.12 -25.37
N THR A 4 16.72 -39.32 -26.40
CA THR A 4 17.89 -39.07 -27.24
C THR A 4 18.92 -38.15 -26.56
N VAL A 5 18.45 -37.18 -25.75
CA VAL A 5 19.30 -36.30 -24.96
C VAL A 5 19.98 -37.04 -23.81
N CYS A 6 19.31 -38.02 -23.20
CA CYS A 6 19.86 -38.86 -22.13
C CYS A 6 20.98 -39.80 -22.65
N LEU A 7 20.82 -40.36 -23.85
CA LEU A 7 21.81 -41.22 -24.48
C LEU A 7 23.06 -40.47 -24.91
N SER A 8 22.92 -39.26 -25.45
CA SER A 8 24.05 -38.38 -25.82
C SER A 8 24.85 -37.90 -24.60
N TYR A 9 24.17 -37.63 -23.48
CA TYR A 9 24.84 -37.25 -22.23
C TYR A 9 25.58 -38.43 -21.56
N LEU A 10 25.03 -39.62 -21.65
CA LEU A 10 25.72 -40.85 -21.21
C LEU A 10 26.96 -41.14 -22.04
N HIS A 11 26.94 -40.89 -23.36
CA HIS A 11 28.11 -41.08 -24.23
C HIS A 11 29.19 -40.05 -23.94
N LEU A 12 28.82 -38.78 -23.67
CA LEU A 12 29.78 -37.72 -23.27
C LEU A 12 30.44 -38.02 -21.90
N LEU A 13 29.72 -38.61 -20.98
CA LEU A 13 30.26 -39.02 -19.68
C LEU A 13 31.21 -40.24 -19.80
N GLN A 14 30.94 -41.17 -20.70
CA GLN A 14 31.80 -42.31 -20.97
C GLN A 14 33.11 -41.90 -21.65
N THR A 15 33.10 -40.94 -22.56
CA THR A 15 34.27 -40.38 -23.21
C THR A 15 35.15 -39.59 -22.23
N LYS A 16 34.57 -38.75 -21.39
CA LYS A 16 35.35 -38.05 -20.33
C LYS A 16 35.96 -39.01 -19.28
N LEU A 17 35.28 -40.13 -18.97
CA LEU A 17 35.83 -41.17 -18.10
C LEU A 17 37.00 -41.94 -18.72
N LYS A 18 37.06 -42.09 -20.08
CA LYS A 18 38.17 -42.73 -20.79
C LYS A 18 39.39 -41.79 -20.87
N GLU A 19 39.19 -40.48 -21.00
CA GLU A 19 40.28 -39.49 -21.00
C GLU A 19 40.96 -39.33 -19.64
N THR A 20 40.22 -39.42 -18.54
CA THR A 20 40.79 -39.34 -17.17
C THR A 20 41.58 -40.59 -16.79
N ARG A 21 41.43 -41.73 -17.51
CA ARG A 21 42.22 -42.95 -17.29
C ARG A 21 43.65 -42.91 -17.83
N ARG A 22 44.00 -41.92 -18.65
CA ARG A 22 45.33 -41.84 -19.35
C ARG A 22 46.42 -41.09 -18.61
N LYS A 23 46.16 -40.41 -17.48
CA LYS A 23 47.22 -39.69 -16.71
C LYS A 23 47.71 -40.57 -15.54
N LYS A 24 48.92 -41.14 -15.70
CA LYS A 24 49.64 -41.95 -14.68
C LYS A 24 50.02 -41.04 -13.48
N ARG A 25 49.55 -41.34 -12.28
CA ARG A 25 50.00 -40.75 -11.00
C ARG A 25 50.34 -41.88 -9.99
N PRO A 26 51.14 -41.64 -8.91
CA PRO A 26 51.73 -42.65 -8.08
C PRO A 26 50.72 -43.41 -7.19
N PRO A 27 51.05 -44.62 -6.68
CA PRO A 27 50.11 -45.63 -6.25
C PRO A 27 49.33 -45.32 -4.95
N HIS A 28 49.87 -44.54 -4.04
CA HIS A 28 49.28 -44.31 -2.71
C HIS A 28 48.13 -43.29 -2.66
N GLU A 29 48.09 -42.34 -3.53
CA GLU A 29 46.94 -41.36 -3.64
C GLU A 29 45.80 -41.89 -4.50
N ARG A 30 45.97 -43.01 -5.19
CA ARG A 30 44.98 -43.58 -6.11
C ARG A 30 43.79 -44.19 -5.41
N ASN A 31 43.95 -44.79 -4.22
CA ASN A 31 42.92 -45.58 -3.60
C ASN A 31 41.82 -44.73 -2.95
N ALA A 32 42.14 -43.64 -2.27
CA ALA A 32 41.13 -42.81 -1.59
C ALA A 32 40.34 -41.98 -2.62
N LYS A 33 40.97 -41.33 -3.61
CA LYS A 33 40.27 -40.55 -4.66
C LYS A 33 39.44 -41.46 -5.59
N SER A 34 39.91 -42.71 -5.87
CA SER A 34 39.19 -43.64 -6.72
C SER A 34 37.98 -44.28 -5.95
N SER A 35 38.05 -44.42 -4.65
CA SER A 35 36.90 -44.90 -3.83
C SER A 35 35.86 -43.80 -3.69
N MET A 36 36.27 -42.55 -3.49
CA MET A 36 35.41 -41.37 -3.44
C MET A 36 34.72 -41.10 -4.78
N LEU A 37 35.45 -41.22 -5.90
CA LEU A 37 34.89 -41.12 -7.23
C LEU A 37 33.85 -42.20 -7.53
N ARG A 38 34.12 -43.45 -7.11
CA ARG A 38 33.17 -44.58 -7.21
C ARG A 38 31.93 -44.36 -6.36
N TYR A 39 32.09 -43.83 -5.15
CA TYR A 39 30.97 -43.46 -4.28
C TYR A 39 30.08 -42.41 -4.95
N TRP A 40 30.65 -41.33 -5.47
CA TRP A 40 29.91 -40.28 -6.16
C TRP A 40 29.24 -40.75 -7.46
N CYS A 41 29.89 -41.65 -8.22
CA CYS A 41 29.29 -42.24 -9.41
C CYS A 41 28.10 -43.16 -9.06
N ARG A 42 28.20 -43.96 -8.00
CA ARG A 42 27.10 -44.81 -7.52
C ARG A 42 25.93 -43.95 -7.02
N ARG A 43 26.20 -42.88 -6.28
CA ARG A 43 25.17 -41.96 -5.78
C ARG A 43 24.44 -41.23 -6.93
N LYS A 44 25.18 -40.80 -7.96
CA LYS A 44 24.57 -40.24 -9.18
C LYS A 44 23.75 -41.24 -9.97
N GLN A 45 24.20 -42.49 -10.07
CA GLN A 45 23.42 -43.56 -10.69
C GLN A 45 22.15 -43.88 -9.92
N LEU A 46 22.19 -43.97 -8.60
CA LEU A 46 21.00 -44.15 -7.77
C LEU A 46 20.03 -42.98 -7.90
N LEU A 47 20.51 -41.73 -7.91
CA LEU A 47 19.67 -40.55 -8.17
C LEU A 47 19.00 -40.58 -9.55
N LEU A 48 19.71 -40.99 -10.58
CA LEU A 48 19.16 -41.14 -11.94
C LEU A 48 18.11 -42.28 -12.00
N ILE A 49 18.36 -43.40 -11.32
CA ILE A 49 17.38 -44.47 -11.22
C ILE A 49 16.14 -44.02 -10.44
N MET A 50 16.31 -43.32 -9.33
CA MET A 50 15.19 -42.74 -8.57
C MET A 50 14.39 -41.74 -9.40
N LEU A 51 15.05 -40.83 -10.13
CA LEU A 51 14.40 -39.92 -11.05
C LEU A 51 13.63 -40.65 -12.17
N SER A 52 14.22 -41.72 -12.72
CA SER A 52 13.56 -42.55 -13.75
C SER A 52 12.35 -43.29 -13.18
N ILE A 53 12.43 -43.79 -11.94
CA ILE A 53 11.29 -44.42 -11.27
C ILE A 53 10.20 -43.40 -10.96
N ILE A 54 10.56 -42.19 -10.50
CA ILE A 54 9.61 -41.11 -10.24
C ILE A 54 8.90 -40.67 -11.55
N THR A 55 9.62 -40.60 -12.68
CA THR A 55 9.01 -40.30 -13.98
C THR A 55 8.14 -41.44 -14.54
N LEU A 56 8.43 -42.67 -14.19
CA LEU A 56 7.59 -43.83 -14.54
C LEU A 56 6.32 -43.90 -13.68
N ILE A 57 6.41 -43.59 -12.39
CA ILE A 57 5.27 -43.57 -11.47
C ILE A 57 4.39 -42.34 -11.71
N ASN A 58 5.00 -41.21 -12.06
CA ASN A 58 4.32 -39.96 -12.41
C ASN A 58 4.70 -39.58 -13.86
N PRO A 59 4.14 -40.22 -14.86
CA PRO A 59 4.40 -39.81 -16.24
C PRO A 59 3.98 -38.33 -16.40
N PRO A 60 4.81 -37.52 -17.07
CA PRO A 60 4.43 -36.13 -17.35
C PRO A 60 3.08 -36.18 -18.05
N ARG A 61 2.07 -35.53 -17.44
CA ARG A 61 0.74 -35.43 -18.05
C ARG A 61 0.93 -34.77 -19.42
N ASP A 62 0.58 -35.48 -20.46
CA ASP A 62 0.54 -34.91 -21.79
C ASP A 62 -0.39 -33.68 -21.76
N ARG A 63 0.23 -32.52 -21.90
CA ARG A 63 -0.55 -31.27 -21.96
C ARG A 63 -1.27 -31.26 -23.30
N ILE A 64 -2.60 -31.41 -23.27
CA ILE A 64 -3.49 -31.36 -24.43
C ILE A 64 -3.25 -30.09 -25.24
N CYS A 65 -2.82 -29.00 -24.57
CA CYS A 65 -2.38 -27.77 -25.23
C CYS A 65 -1.25 -27.13 -24.43
N TRP A 66 -0.27 -26.56 -25.12
CA TRP A 66 0.87 -25.84 -24.53
C TRP A 66 0.41 -24.57 -23.81
N MET A 67 -0.64 -23.94 -24.29
CA MET A 67 -1.24 -22.73 -23.74
C MET A 67 -2.76 -22.91 -23.65
N ARG A 68 -3.37 -22.61 -22.51
CA ARG A 68 -4.82 -22.54 -22.44
C ARG A 68 -5.30 -21.51 -23.45
N PRO A 69 -6.31 -21.85 -24.27
CA PRO A 69 -6.98 -20.86 -25.09
C PRO A 69 -7.63 -19.85 -24.14
N ASN A 70 -7.11 -18.65 -24.11
CA ASN A 70 -7.63 -17.54 -23.32
C ASN A 70 -7.88 -16.40 -24.30
N SER A 71 -9.09 -15.86 -24.30
CA SER A 71 -9.42 -14.65 -25.03
C SER A 71 -9.17 -13.42 -24.15
N ASP A 72 -8.65 -12.37 -24.74
CA ASP A 72 -8.55 -11.03 -24.16
C ASP A 72 -9.47 -10.02 -24.85
N ASP A 73 -10.47 -10.52 -25.56
CA ASP A 73 -11.44 -9.74 -26.32
C ASP A 73 -12.10 -8.67 -25.45
N TRP A 74 -12.40 -8.98 -24.19
CA TRP A 74 -12.99 -8.01 -23.29
C TRP A 74 -12.09 -6.78 -23.11
N PHE A 75 -10.78 -6.96 -22.91
CA PHE A 75 -9.89 -5.82 -22.72
C PHE A 75 -9.69 -5.03 -24.02
N ILE A 76 -9.60 -5.73 -25.14
CA ILE A 76 -9.52 -5.08 -26.47
C ILE A 76 -10.77 -4.23 -26.70
N LEU A 77 -11.95 -4.78 -26.40
CA LEU A 77 -13.21 -4.05 -26.47
C LEU A 77 -13.23 -2.86 -25.52
N ALA A 78 -12.86 -3.06 -24.26
CA ALA A 78 -12.84 -2.00 -23.23
C ALA A 78 -11.90 -0.85 -23.61
N ASP A 79 -10.72 -1.16 -24.14
CA ASP A 79 -9.74 -0.14 -24.51
C ASP A 79 -10.16 0.65 -25.76
N SER A 80 -10.83 -0.01 -26.74
CA SER A 80 -11.19 0.60 -28.01
C SER A 80 -12.57 1.27 -28.03
N THR A 81 -13.56 0.74 -27.28
CA THR A 81 -14.97 1.13 -27.44
C THR A 81 -15.61 1.74 -26.20
N PHE A 82 -15.09 1.48 -25.00
CA PHE A 82 -15.70 2.04 -23.79
C PHE A 82 -15.72 3.57 -23.85
N ASN A 83 -16.88 4.16 -23.58
CA ASN A 83 -17.01 5.59 -23.37
C ASN A 83 -16.33 6.01 -22.04
N ARG A 84 -16.36 7.33 -21.74
CA ARG A 84 -15.70 7.85 -20.52
C ARG A 84 -16.27 7.25 -19.25
N GLU A 85 -17.57 7.09 -19.16
CA GLU A 85 -18.28 6.57 -17.99
C GLU A 85 -17.97 5.10 -17.78
N GLN A 86 -18.14 4.26 -18.81
CA GLN A 86 -17.83 2.83 -18.76
C GLN A 86 -16.37 2.58 -18.40
N TRP A 87 -15.44 3.36 -18.95
CA TRP A 87 -14.04 3.27 -18.59
C TRP A 87 -13.83 3.61 -17.12
N TYR A 88 -14.43 4.69 -16.65
CA TYR A 88 -14.29 5.18 -15.29
C TYR A 88 -14.90 4.23 -14.25
N GLU A 89 -16.05 3.63 -14.56
CA GLU A 89 -16.68 2.59 -13.74
C GLU A 89 -15.78 1.36 -13.54
N ASN A 90 -15.06 0.95 -14.59
CA ASN A 90 -14.24 -0.26 -14.54
C ASN A 90 -12.86 -0.04 -13.95
N PHE A 91 -12.22 1.10 -14.22
CA PHE A 91 -10.83 1.35 -13.84
C PHE A 91 -10.67 2.40 -12.74
N ARG A 92 -11.72 3.15 -12.42
CA ARG A 92 -11.76 4.19 -11.37
C ARG A 92 -10.79 5.36 -11.59
N VAL A 93 -10.21 5.46 -12.76
CA VAL A 93 -9.35 6.55 -13.24
C VAL A 93 -9.78 6.99 -14.62
N THR A 94 -9.60 8.28 -14.95
CA THR A 94 -9.84 8.77 -16.32
C THR A 94 -8.78 8.21 -17.27
N ARG A 95 -9.05 8.23 -18.59
CA ARG A 95 -8.07 7.81 -19.61
C ARG A 95 -6.80 8.66 -19.57
N ASP A 96 -6.93 9.94 -19.26
CA ASP A 96 -5.81 10.87 -19.16
C ASP A 96 -4.93 10.49 -17.96
N THR A 97 -5.51 10.31 -16.78
CA THR A 97 -4.79 9.84 -15.58
C THR A 97 -4.15 8.47 -15.82
N PHE A 98 -4.84 7.56 -16.46
CA PHE A 98 -4.29 6.26 -16.86
C PHE A 98 -3.05 6.42 -17.74
N THR A 99 -3.10 7.30 -18.73
CA THR A 99 -1.99 7.54 -19.67
C THR A 99 -0.80 8.19 -18.95
N ILE A 100 -1.07 9.15 -18.05
CA ILE A 100 -0.01 9.76 -17.23
C ILE A 100 0.71 8.69 -16.40
N ILE A 101 -0.04 7.83 -15.69
CA ILE A 101 0.56 6.75 -14.88
C ILE A 101 1.34 5.78 -15.78
N LEU A 102 0.79 5.39 -16.91
CA LEU A 102 1.44 4.46 -17.83
C LEU A 102 2.79 4.99 -18.30
N ASN A 103 2.85 6.24 -18.74
CA ASN A 103 4.07 6.86 -19.24
C ASN A 103 5.19 6.88 -18.18
N GLU A 104 4.84 7.06 -16.92
CA GLU A 104 5.82 7.09 -15.82
C GLU A 104 6.40 5.70 -15.47
N ILE A 105 5.64 4.62 -15.68
CA ILE A 105 6.04 3.28 -15.25
C ILE A 105 6.35 2.32 -16.40
N GLU A 106 6.09 2.70 -17.64
CA GLU A 106 6.15 1.81 -18.80
C GLU A 106 7.50 1.12 -18.93
N HIS A 107 8.59 1.85 -18.78
CA HIS A 107 9.97 1.35 -18.91
C HIS A 107 10.29 0.26 -17.86
N ASP A 108 9.71 0.33 -16.66
CA ASP A 108 9.96 -0.66 -15.61
C ASP A 108 9.14 -1.95 -15.79
N ILE A 109 7.96 -1.85 -16.40
CA ILE A 109 7.07 -2.99 -16.58
C ILE A 109 7.12 -3.60 -17.98
N ALA A 110 7.77 -2.95 -18.95
CA ALA A 110 7.96 -3.49 -20.29
C ALA A 110 8.80 -4.78 -20.23
N LYS A 111 8.42 -5.77 -21.03
CA LYS A 111 9.18 -7.02 -21.20
C LYS A 111 9.34 -7.29 -22.68
N GLN A 112 10.45 -7.89 -23.05
CA GLN A 112 10.76 -8.25 -24.43
C GLN A 112 9.96 -9.47 -24.87
N ASP A 113 9.63 -9.53 -26.16
CA ASP A 113 9.05 -10.70 -26.79
C ASP A 113 10.05 -11.87 -26.75
N THR A 114 9.54 -13.06 -26.55
CA THR A 114 10.33 -14.28 -26.63
C THR A 114 9.90 -15.08 -27.87
N PRO A 115 10.78 -15.94 -28.42
CA PRO A 115 10.39 -16.79 -29.56
C PRO A 115 9.14 -17.64 -29.31
N MET A 116 8.84 -17.94 -28.04
CA MET A 116 7.71 -18.80 -27.65
C MET A 116 6.43 -18.01 -27.34
N ARG A 117 6.54 -16.71 -27.00
CA ARG A 117 5.38 -15.92 -26.59
C ARG A 117 5.66 -14.41 -26.69
N LYS A 118 4.70 -13.67 -27.21
CA LYS A 118 4.69 -12.20 -27.15
C LYS A 118 4.52 -11.72 -25.72
N ALA A 119 5.24 -10.66 -25.35
CA ALA A 119 5.07 -10.00 -24.06
C ALA A 119 3.66 -9.39 -23.94
N VAL A 120 3.10 -9.44 -22.74
CA VAL A 120 1.82 -8.76 -22.48
C VAL A 120 2.06 -7.26 -22.52
N PRO A 121 1.27 -6.48 -23.28
CA PRO A 121 1.45 -5.03 -23.41
C PRO A 121 1.41 -4.32 -22.05
N THR A 122 2.22 -3.28 -21.88
CA THR A 122 2.33 -2.48 -20.64
C THR A 122 1.00 -1.87 -20.25
N ARG A 123 0.26 -1.37 -21.25
CA ARG A 123 -1.10 -0.85 -21.12
C ARG A 123 -2.05 -1.86 -20.49
N LYS A 124 -2.01 -3.11 -20.93
CA LYS A 124 -2.83 -4.20 -20.37
C LYS A 124 -2.41 -4.54 -18.94
N LYS A 125 -1.12 -4.48 -18.60
CA LYS A 125 -0.62 -4.72 -17.24
C LYS A 125 -1.14 -3.68 -16.25
N LEU A 126 -1.08 -2.40 -16.60
CA LEU A 126 -1.65 -1.33 -15.78
C LEU A 126 -3.17 -1.50 -15.64
N ALA A 127 -3.88 -1.78 -16.74
CA ALA A 127 -5.33 -1.98 -16.73
C ALA A 127 -5.75 -3.12 -15.78
N MET A 128 -5.04 -4.26 -15.79
CA MET A 128 -5.29 -5.36 -14.86
C MET A 128 -5.13 -4.93 -13.40
N THR A 129 -4.11 -4.13 -13.10
CA THR A 129 -3.83 -3.66 -11.73
C THR A 129 -4.90 -2.67 -11.26
N LEU A 130 -5.29 -1.72 -12.11
CA LEU A 130 -6.35 -0.75 -11.78
C LEU A 130 -7.71 -1.43 -11.65
N TYR A 131 -8.03 -2.39 -12.52
CA TYR A 131 -9.24 -3.20 -12.38
C TYR A 131 -9.26 -4.00 -11.07
N TYR A 132 -8.11 -4.53 -10.65
CA TYR A 132 -7.97 -5.20 -9.36
C TYR A 132 -8.21 -4.24 -8.18
N PHE A 133 -7.72 -3.00 -8.24
CA PHE A 133 -8.01 -1.99 -7.23
C PHE A 133 -9.50 -1.61 -7.21
N ALA A 134 -10.09 -1.42 -8.38
CA ALA A 134 -11.48 -0.97 -8.55
C ALA A 134 -12.51 -2.01 -8.10
N SER A 135 -12.20 -3.30 -8.29
CA SER A 135 -13.14 -4.39 -8.10
C SER A 135 -12.88 -5.20 -6.84
N THR A 136 -13.92 -5.91 -6.40
CA THR A 136 -13.80 -6.93 -5.35
C THR A 136 -13.63 -8.34 -5.92
N ALA A 137 -13.39 -8.45 -7.24
CA ALA A 137 -13.31 -9.72 -7.95
C ALA A 137 -12.08 -10.53 -7.53
N GLU A 138 -12.20 -11.86 -7.57
CA GLU A 138 -11.09 -12.77 -7.31
C GLU A 138 -10.07 -12.76 -8.46
N PHE A 139 -8.84 -13.15 -8.15
CA PHE A 139 -7.77 -13.30 -9.15
C PHE A 139 -8.17 -14.20 -10.32
N ARG A 140 -8.98 -15.24 -10.10
CA ARG A 140 -9.47 -16.13 -11.16
C ARG A 140 -10.35 -15.38 -12.16
N THR A 141 -11.28 -14.59 -11.65
CA THR A 141 -12.23 -13.82 -12.46
C THR A 141 -11.48 -12.80 -13.33
N ILE A 142 -10.58 -12.03 -12.73
CA ILE A 142 -9.79 -11.03 -13.46
C ILE A 142 -8.86 -11.70 -14.47
N ALA A 143 -8.21 -12.80 -14.10
CA ALA A 143 -7.34 -13.53 -15.01
C ALA A 143 -8.10 -14.06 -16.26
N ASN A 144 -9.32 -14.57 -16.06
CA ASN A 144 -10.16 -15.00 -17.16
C ASN A 144 -10.60 -13.82 -18.03
N LEU A 145 -11.00 -12.69 -17.42
CA LEU A 145 -11.45 -11.49 -18.12
C LEU A 145 -10.36 -10.91 -19.03
N PHE A 146 -9.12 -10.91 -18.57
CA PHE A 146 -7.97 -10.39 -19.31
C PHE A 146 -7.20 -11.47 -20.12
N GLY A 147 -7.69 -12.69 -20.18
CA GLY A 147 -7.04 -13.77 -20.93
C GLY A 147 -5.63 -14.12 -20.46
N VAL A 148 -5.36 -14.10 -19.15
CA VAL A 148 -4.06 -14.40 -18.56
C VAL A 148 -4.16 -15.50 -17.49
N SER A 149 -3.02 -16.08 -17.08
CA SER A 149 -3.02 -17.01 -15.96
C SER A 149 -3.08 -16.28 -14.62
N ARG A 150 -3.63 -16.92 -13.58
CA ARG A 150 -3.66 -16.38 -12.20
C ARG A 150 -2.26 -16.02 -11.70
N ALA A 151 -1.28 -16.90 -11.92
CA ALA A 151 0.10 -16.67 -11.48
C ALA A 151 0.71 -15.44 -12.18
N PHE A 152 0.45 -15.29 -13.49
CA PHE A 152 0.89 -14.11 -14.21
C PHE A 152 0.24 -12.83 -13.66
N LEU A 153 -1.08 -12.84 -13.44
CA LEU A 153 -1.81 -11.69 -12.90
C LEU A 153 -1.25 -11.26 -11.53
N CYS A 154 -1.03 -12.22 -10.63
CA CYS A 154 -0.49 -11.95 -9.29
C CYS A 154 0.89 -11.28 -9.37
N ASN A 155 1.80 -11.81 -10.18
CA ASN A 155 3.12 -11.22 -10.38
C ASN A 155 3.04 -9.86 -11.10
N CYS A 156 2.15 -9.74 -12.08
CA CYS A 156 1.94 -8.48 -12.81
C CYS A 156 1.50 -7.35 -11.87
N ILE A 157 0.54 -7.60 -10.98
CA ILE A 157 0.09 -6.61 -9.99
C ILE A 157 1.24 -6.20 -9.07
N LYS A 158 2.07 -7.15 -8.62
CA LYS A 158 3.27 -6.83 -7.81
C LYS A 158 4.26 -5.96 -8.58
N ASP A 159 4.59 -6.34 -9.82
CA ASP A 159 5.52 -5.61 -10.67
C ASP A 159 5.04 -4.16 -10.91
N VAL A 160 3.75 -3.98 -11.24
CA VAL A 160 3.14 -2.66 -11.47
C VAL A 160 3.10 -1.83 -10.19
N CYS A 161 2.72 -2.40 -9.05
CA CYS A 161 2.74 -1.69 -7.76
C CYS A 161 4.16 -1.22 -7.40
N CYS A 162 5.16 -2.08 -7.55
CA CYS A 162 6.57 -1.70 -7.32
C CYS A 162 7.02 -0.57 -8.26
N ALA A 163 6.62 -0.61 -9.53
CA ALA A 163 6.95 0.45 -10.49
C ALA A 163 6.27 1.79 -10.13
N ILE A 164 5.01 1.78 -9.72
CA ILE A 164 4.28 2.96 -9.24
C ILE A 164 4.99 3.57 -8.02
N ILE A 165 5.33 2.74 -7.02
CA ILE A 165 6.02 3.20 -5.81
C ILE A 165 7.38 3.80 -6.18
N LYS A 166 8.19 3.10 -6.96
CA LYS A 166 9.53 3.54 -7.35
C LYS A 166 9.54 4.91 -8.02
N ASN A 167 8.64 5.13 -8.97
CA ASN A 167 8.67 6.30 -9.84
C ASN A 167 7.85 7.49 -9.31
N LEU A 168 6.77 7.25 -8.56
CA LEU A 168 5.79 8.28 -8.24
C LEU A 168 5.71 8.63 -6.75
N GLN A 169 6.15 7.74 -5.83
CA GLN A 169 5.95 7.97 -4.39
C GLN A 169 6.53 9.30 -3.92
N ARG A 170 7.80 9.58 -4.23
CA ARG A 170 8.49 10.80 -3.76
C ARG A 170 7.89 12.09 -4.31
N ARG A 171 7.19 12.02 -5.45
CA ARG A 171 6.57 13.17 -6.12
C ARG A 171 5.15 13.42 -5.65
N LEU A 172 4.46 12.41 -5.14
CA LEU A 172 3.04 12.47 -4.82
C LEU A 172 2.74 12.35 -3.32
N ILE A 173 3.62 11.72 -2.54
CA ILE A 173 3.49 11.61 -1.09
C ILE A 173 4.69 12.31 -0.46
N TYR A 174 4.49 13.53 0.00
CA TYR A 174 5.51 14.39 0.62
C TYR A 174 4.86 15.43 1.52
N ILE A 175 5.59 15.89 2.52
CA ILE A 175 5.15 16.99 3.39
C ILE A 175 5.25 18.30 2.59
N PRO A 176 4.15 19.06 2.46
CA PRO A 176 4.10 20.31 1.68
C PRO A 176 4.98 21.39 2.32
N LYS A 177 5.48 22.28 1.47
CA LYS A 177 6.33 23.41 1.85
C LYS A 177 5.86 24.68 1.13
N ASP A 178 6.45 25.81 1.51
CA ASP A 178 6.32 27.09 0.84
C ASP A 178 4.85 27.50 0.56
N ASP A 179 4.54 27.87 -0.65
CA ASP A 179 3.20 28.39 -1.02
C ASP A 179 2.12 27.31 -0.99
N GLU A 180 2.46 26.04 -1.25
CA GLU A 180 1.53 24.93 -1.10
C GLU A 180 1.08 24.79 0.36
N LEU A 181 2.01 24.84 1.30
CA LEU A 181 1.70 24.76 2.72
C LEU A 181 0.87 25.95 3.18
N LYS A 182 1.19 27.18 2.76
CA LYS A 182 0.40 28.37 3.07
C LYS A 182 -1.04 28.24 2.60
N SER A 183 -1.23 27.76 1.35
CA SER A 183 -2.58 27.53 0.80
C SER A 183 -3.37 26.49 1.62
N ILE A 184 -2.70 25.45 2.14
CA ILE A 184 -3.34 24.46 3.01
C ILE A 184 -3.77 25.09 4.34
N LEU A 185 -2.88 25.85 4.99
CA LEU A 185 -3.17 26.54 6.26
C LEU A 185 -4.37 27.48 6.10
N GLU A 186 -4.39 28.26 5.01
CA GLU A 186 -5.48 29.19 4.70
C GLU A 186 -6.79 28.44 4.44
N THR A 187 -6.75 27.35 3.67
CA THR A 187 -7.94 26.53 3.41
C THR A 187 -8.51 25.91 4.69
N TYR A 188 -7.68 25.43 5.62
CA TYR A 188 -8.17 24.95 6.92
C TYR A 188 -8.79 26.05 7.76
N LYS A 189 -8.20 27.25 7.75
CA LYS A 189 -8.73 28.44 8.42
C LYS A 189 -10.09 28.84 7.86
N GLU A 190 -10.21 28.93 6.54
CA GLU A 190 -11.45 29.37 5.88
C GLU A 190 -12.59 28.34 5.94
N LYS A 191 -12.32 27.08 5.56
CA LYS A 191 -13.37 26.07 5.45
C LYS A 191 -13.79 25.47 6.78
N TRP A 192 -12.85 25.22 7.67
CA TRP A 192 -13.12 24.56 8.96
C TRP A 192 -12.94 25.44 10.18
N GLY A 193 -12.51 26.68 9.97
CA GLY A 193 -12.26 27.64 11.05
C GLY A 193 -11.11 27.21 11.97
N PHE A 194 -10.15 26.45 11.46
CA PHE A 194 -9.02 25.95 12.25
C PHE A 194 -7.70 26.53 11.69
N PRO A 195 -7.22 27.67 12.23
CA PRO A 195 -5.98 28.29 11.77
C PRO A 195 -4.76 27.41 12.09
N MET A 196 -3.65 27.65 11.40
CA MET A 196 -2.37 26.96 11.60
C MET A 196 -2.41 25.43 11.48
N CYS A 197 -3.48 24.86 10.90
CA CYS A 197 -3.63 23.42 10.68
C CYS A 197 -3.06 23.01 9.32
N ALA A 198 -2.11 22.09 9.29
CA ALA A 198 -1.53 21.55 8.05
C ALA A 198 -2.14 20.22 7.61
N GLY A 199 -2.94 19.56 8.45
CA GLY A 199 -3.56 18.29 8.11
C GLY A 199 -4.12 17.55 9.31
N ALA A 200 -4.68 16.38 9.02
CA ALA A 200 -5.20 15.45 10.02
C ALA A 200 -4.55 14.07 9.87
N ILE A 201 -4.26 13.43 11.01
CA ILE A 201 -3.67 12.09 11.07
C ILE A 201 -4.67 11.11 11.69
N ASP A 202 -4.77 9.94 11.09
CA ASP A 202 -5.62 8.86 11.61
C ASP A 202 -5.14 7.49 11.12
N GLY A 203 -5.60 6.43 11.79
CA GLY A 203 -5.33 5.04 11.42
C GLY A 203 -6.53 4.38 10.74
N THR A 204 -6.29 3.47 9.81
CA THR A 204 -7.35 2.63 9.24
C THR A 204 -6.91 1.19 9.12
N HIS A 205 -7.82 0.25 9.44
CA HIS A 205 -7.59 -1.18 9.30
C HIS A 205 -7.95 -1.66 7.90
N ILE A 206 -7.07 -2.49 7.33
CA ILE A 206 -7.29 -3.23 6.09
C ILE A 206 -7.29 -4.71 6.42
N ALA A 207 -8.41 -5.39 6.15
CA ALA A 207 -8.57 -6.81 6.43
C ALA A 207 -7.65 -7.67 5.56
N ILE A 208 -6.98 -8.65 6.17
CA ILE A 208 -6.06 -9.58 5.51
C ILE A 208 -6.39 -11.02 5.89
N ILE A 209 -5.84 -12.00 5.15
CA ILE A 209 -5.79 -13.39 5.62
C ILE A 209 -4.84 -13.47 6.82
N ALA A 210 -5.07 -14.45 7.70
CA ALA A 210 -4.16 -14.73 8.80
C ALA A 210 -2.75 -14.99 8.27
N PRO A 211 -1.72 -14.24 8.69
CA PRO A 211 -0.34 -14.56 8.38
C PRO A 211 0.04 -15.95 8.92
N LYS A 212 1.04 -16.60 8.32
CA LYS A 212 1.51 -17.91 8.77
C LYS A 212 2.22 -17.85 10.11
N GLU A 213 2.94 -16.77 10.35
CA GLU A 213 3.70 -16.49 11.58
C GLU A 213 3.03 -15.33 12.30
N ASP A 214 3.10 -15.29 13.62
CA ASP A 214 2.62 -14.20 14.50
C ASP A 214 1.17 -13.74 14.22
N HIS A 215 0.32 -14.68 13.75
CA HIS A 215 -1.05 -14.35 13.33
C HIS A 215 -1.89 -13.68 14.43
N THR A 216 -1.61 -13.95 15.70
CA THR A 216 -2.27 -13.34 16.85
C THR A 216 -2.08 -11.83 16.92
N ASP A 217 -0.92 -11.33 16.51
CA ASP A 217 -0.59 -9.92 16.54
C ASP A 217 -1.41 -9.12 15.53
N TYR A 218 -1.87 -9.78 14.47
CA TYR A 218 -2.70 -9.15 13.45
C TYR A 218 -4.18 -9.10 13.79
N VAL A 219 -4.62 -9.71 14.90
CA VAL A 219 -6.03 -9.67 15.33
C VAL A 219 -6.32 -8.29 15.93
N ASN A 220 -7.21 -7.55 15.30
CA ASN A 220 -7.66 -6.26 15.82
C ASN A 220 -8.75 -6.41 16.89
N ARG A 221 -9.16 -5.30 17.52
CA ARG A 221 -10.18 -5.27 18.56
C ARG A 221 -11.55 -5.80 18.13
N LYS A 222 -11.82 -5.86 16.81
CA LYS A 222 -13.05 -6.42 16.23
C LYS A 222 -12.97 -7.91 15.92
N GLY A 223 -11.85 -8.57 16.26
CA GLY A 223 -11.66 -10.02 16.14
C GLY A 223 -11.30 -10.50 14.73
N TYR A 224 -10.86 -9.64 13.81
CA TYR A 224 -10.39 -10.06 12.50
C TYR A 224 -8.92 -9.65 12.24
N HIS A 225 -8.24 -10.39 11.37
CA HIS A 225 -6.85 -10.09 11.02
C HIS A 225 -6.78 -8.87 10.11
N SER A 226 -5.95 -7.91 10.47
CA SER A 226 -5.78 -6.67 9.73
C SER A 226 -4.35 -6.13 9.79
N VAL A 227 -4.02 -5.32 8.78
CA VAL A 227 -2.86 -4.43 8.77
C VAL A 227 -3.37 -3.02 8.99
N VAL A 228 -2.66 -2.25 9.81
CA VAL A 228 -2.95 -0.83 10.03
C VAL A 228 -2.19 0.00 9.01
N MET A 229 -2.90 0.98 8.44
CA MET A 229 -2.33 2.10 7.70
C MET A 229 -2.62 3.38 8.47
N GLN A 230 -1.60 4.06 8.97
CA GLN A 230 -1.68 5.41 9.50
C GLN A 230 -1.34 6.39 8.37
N ALA A 231 -2.11 7.45 8.24
CA ALA A 231 -1.89 8.46 7.22
C ALA A 231 -2.08 9.87 7.74
N LEU A 232 -1.22 10.79 7.31
CA LEU A 232 -1.42 12.23 7.37
C LEU A 232 -2.03 12.68 6.06
N VAL A 233 -3.12 13.44 6.12
CA VAL A 233 -3.80 13.97 4.94
C VAL A 233 -4.02 15.48 5.07
N ASP A 234 -4.16 16.17 3.94
CA ASP A 234 -4.46 17.59 3.89
C ASP A 234 -5.92 17.90 3.54
N CYS A 235 -6.22 19.20 3.41
CA CYS A 235 -7.53 19.71 3.04
C CYS A 235 -7.99 19.35 1.61
N ASN A 236 -7.08 18.91 0.75
CA ASN A 236 -7.34 18.49 -0.62
C ASN A 236 -7.50 16.98 -0.74
N TYR A 237 -7.63 16.28 0.38
CA TYR A 237 -7.75 14.81 0.47
C TYR A 237 -6.53 14.06 -0.08
N LEU A 238 -5.34 14.68 -0.06
CA LEU A 238 -4.07 14.07 -0.48
C LEU A 238 -3.39 13.40 0.71
N PHE A 239 -2.91 12.19 0.52
CA PHE A 239 -2.00 11.54 1.46
C PHE A 239 -0.65 12.25 1.44
N ARG A 240 -0.25 12.84 2.56
CA ARG A 240 1.00 13.56 2.74
C ARG A 240 2.10 12.72 3.38
N ASP A 241 1.68 11.76 4.18
CA ASP A 241 2.53 10.70 4.71
C ASP A 241 1.70 9.44 4.95
N VAL A 242 2.31 8.27 4.76
CA VAL A 242 1.67 6.98 5.00
C VAL A 242 2.64 6.01 5.66
N VAL A 243 2.22 5.41 6.76
CA VAL A 243 2.93 4.33 7.46
C VAL A 243 2.05 3.08 7.36
N ILE A 244 2.56 2.03 6.72
CA ILE A 244 1.78 0.84 6.38
C ILE A 244 2.51 -0.41 6.86
N GLY A 245 1.76 -1.39 7.36
CA GLY A 245 2.33 -2.71 7.65
C GLY A 245 2.32 -3.10 9.12
N TRP A 246 1.87 -2.22 10.01
CA TRP A 246 1.73 -2.55 11.41
C TRP A 246 0.62 -3.58 11.64
N PRO A 247 0.82 -4.55 12.56
CA PRO A 247 -0.19 -5.51 12.94
C PRO A 247 -1.44 -4.86 13.53
N GLY A 248 -2.60 -5.47 13.31
CA GLY A 248 -3.90 -4.92 13.71
C GLY A 248 -4.13 -4.74 15.22
N SER A 249 -3.33 -5.37 16.07
CA SER A 249 -3.38 -5.20 17.53
C SER A 249 -2.68 -3.93 18.02
N VAL A 250 -1.85 -3.30 17.17
CA VAL A 250 -1.00 -2.17 17.57
C VAL A 250 -1.83 -0.88 17.62
N HIS A 251 -1.63 -0.09 18.68
CA HIS A 251 -2.30 1.20 18.88
C HIS A 251 -1.66 2.30 18.04
N ASP A 252 -2.48 3.26 17.60
CA ASP A 252 -2.06 4.38 16.73
C ASP A 252 -0.93 5.22 17.35
N ALA A 253 -0.95 5.45 18.65
CA ALA A 253 0.12 6.15 19.36
C ALA A 253 1.49 5.45 19.22
N ARG A 254 1.53 4.11 19.22
CA ARG A 254 2.76 3.35 19.03
C ARG A 254 3.22 3.38 17.56
N ILE A 255 2.30 3.39 16.61
CA ILE A 255 2.63 3.55 15.20
C ILE A 255 3.25 4.92 14.97
N LEU A 256 2.62 5.96 15.53
CA LEU A 256 3.14 7.32 15.45
C LEU A 256 4.55 7.43 16.05
N SER A 257 4.77 6.92 17.26
CA SER A 257 6.08 7.01 17.95
C SER A 257 7.24 6.32 17.21
N ASN A 258 6.92 5.48 16.22
CA ASN A 258 7.89 4.81 15.34
C ASN A 258 7.86 5.37 13.90
N SER A 259 7.30 6.55 13.70
CA SER A 259 7.16 7.17 12.37
C SER A 259 8.15 8.34 12.21
N THR A 260 8.52 8.60 10.95
CA THR A 260 9.37 9.76 10.61
C THR A 260 8.68 11.10 10.90
N ILE A 261 7.35 11.15 10.96
CA ILE A 261 6.60 12.34 11.38
C ILE A 261 6.90 12.66 12.85
N TYR A 262 6.93 11.64 13.72
CA TYR A 262 7.19 11.81 15.14
C TYR A 262 8.58 12.36 15.40
N ASP A 263 9.60 11.79 14.75
CA ASP A 263 10.97 12.25 14.87
C ASP A 263 11.11 13.70 14.41
N LYS A 264 10.62 14.01 13.19
CA LYS A 264 10.67 15.37 12.64
C LYS A 264 9.86 16.37 13.45
N GLY A 265 8.71 15.97 14.00
CA GLY A 265 7.88 16.84 14.84
C GLY A 265 8.55 17.21 16.14
N ASN A 266 9.19 16.26 16.80
CA ASN A 266 9.93 16.51 18.04
C ASN A 266 11.23 17.30 17.82
N ASP A 267 11.86 17.15 16.66
CA ASP A 267 13.04 17.91 16.25
C ASP A 267 12.69 19.31 15.68
N ASN A 268 11.42 19.70 15.66
CA ASN A 268 10.91 20.93 15.02
C ASN A 268 11.26 21.06 13.54
N ASN A 269 11.40 19.93 12.85
CA ASN A 269 11.77 19.83 11.42
C ASN A 269 10.63 19.31 10.53
N LEU A 270 9.42 19.15 11.08
CA LEU A 270 8.26 18.66 10.32
C LEU A 270 7.75 19.72 9.34
N PHE A 271 7.64 20.96 9.81
CA PHE A 271 7.20 22.11 9.04
C PHE A 271 8.21 23.26 9.15
N PRO A 272 8.18 24.25 8.23
CA PRO A 272 8.93 25.50 8.37
C PRO A 272 8.49 26.26 9.63
N ASP A 273 9.37 27.10 10.18
CA ASP A 273 9.10 27.94 11.36
C ASP A 273 8.14 29.10 11.03
N ILE A 274 6.88 28.76 10.77
CA ILE A 274 5.77 29.70 10.59
C ILE A 274 5.00 29.74 11.89
N ARG A 275 4.76 30.95 12.41
CA ARG A 275 4.09 31.17 13.69
C ARG A 275 3.01 32.24 13.57
N GLU A 276 1.88 32.03 14.24
CA GLU A 276 0.78 33.00 14.33
C GLU A 276 0.36 33.18 15.80
N SER A 277 -0.09 34.36 16.18
CA SER A 277 -0.66 34.60 17.51
C SER A 277 -2.09 34.09 17.57
N ILE A 278 -2.33 33.04 18.33
CA ILE A 278 -3.62 32.39 18.54
C ILE A 278 -4.00 32.48 20.01
N GLY A 279 -5.14 33.10 20.35
CA GLY A 279 -5.62 33.19 21.72
C GLY A 279 -4.62 33.85 22.69
N GLY A 280 -3.75 34.73 22.18
CA GLY A 280 -2.72 35.42 22.99
C GLY A 280 -1.40 34.67 23.13
N GLN A 281 -1.26 33.49 22.51
CA GLN A 281 0.00 32.73 22.48
C GLN A 281 0.54 32.60 21.05
N VAL A 282 1.85 32.48 20.91
CA VAL A 282 2.51 32.23 19.63
C VAL A 282 2.51 30.72 19.39
N VAL A 283 1.81 30.30 18.33
CA VAL A 283 1.61 28.91 17.99
C VAL A 283 2.29 28.61 16.65
N SER A 284 2.96 27.48 16.56
CA SER A 284 3.50 26.93 15.32
C SER A 284 2.44 26.09 14.58
N ILE A 285 2.81 25.56 13.41
CA ILE A 285 1.92 24.69 12.62
C ILE A 285 1.61 23.41 13.39
N VAL A 286 0.33 23.02 13.35
CA VAL A 286 -0.17 21.82 14.04
C VAL A 286 -0.84 20.86 13.04
N ILE A 287 -0.89 19.58 13.43
CA ILE A 287 -1.76 18.56 12.82
C ILE A 287 -2.79 18.09 13.84
N LEU A 288 -3.90 17.54 13.37
CA LEU A 288 -5.02 17.10 14.21
C LEU A 288 -5.08 15.58 14.25
N GLY A 289 -5.12 15.02 15.45
CA GLY A 289 -5.28 13.58 15.68
C GLY A 289 -6.55 13.23 16.44
N ASP A 290 -6.88 11.95 16.45
CA ASP A 290 -7.94 11.41 17.28
C ASP A 290 -7.51 11.32 18.77
N PRO A 291 -8.41 11.03 19.71
CA PRO A 291 -8.06 10.91 21.13
C PRO A 291 -7.03 9.83 21.48
N ALA A 292 -6.79 8.85 20.60
CA ALA A 292 -5.81 7.79 20.79
C ALA A 292 -4.37 8.29 20.67
N TYR A 293 -4.16 9.42 20.01
CA TYR A 293 -2.84 10.03 19.85
C TYR A 293 -2.37 10.77 21.12
N PRO A 294 -1.05 10.93 21.33
CA PRO A 294 -0.52 11.82 22.38
C PRO A 294 -0.83 13.28 22.05
N LEU A 295 -0.95 14.11 23.07
CA LEU A 295 -0.97 15.56 22.92
C LEU A 295 0.47 16.07 22.83
N LEU A 296 0.82 16.70 21.72
CA LEU A 296 2.16 17.23 21.46
C LEU A 296 2.06 18.68 20.97
N PRO A 297 3.12 19.50 21.05
CA PRO A 297 3.09 20.90 20.59
C PRO A 297 2.67 21.06 19.12
N TRP A 298 2.94 20.05 18.32
CA TRP A 298 2.61 19.99 16.89
C TRP A 298 1.45 19.04 16.55
N LEU A 299 0.89 18.31 17.55
CA LEU A 299 -0.23 17.35 17.37
C LEU A 299 -1.31 17.59 18.41
N LEU A 300 -2.43 18.13 17.98
CA LEU A 300 -3.58 18.42 18.84
C LEU A 300 -4.61 17.30 18.82
N LYS A 301 -5.18 17.02 19.99
CA LYS A 301 -6.32 16.11 20.17
C LYS A 301 -7.44 16.76 20.96
N ALA A 302 -8.63 16.19 20.86
CA ALA A 302 -9.79 16.64 21.63
C ALA A 302 -9.60 16.53 23.15
N TYR A 303 -10.28 17.40 23.90
CA TYR A 303 -10.44 17.22 25.34
C TYR A 303 -11.31 16.01 25.63
N PRO A 304 -11.05 15.26 26.70
CA PRO A 304 -11.96 14.21 27.16
C PRO A 304 -13.36 14.79 27.43
N GLU A 305 -14.39 14.15 26.89
CA GLU A 305 -15.76 14.58 27.10
C GLU A 305 -16.42 13.82 28.25
N ASN A 306 -17.10 14.59 29.11
CA ASN A 306 -17.96 14.08 30.16
C ASN A 306 -19.15 15.02 30.35
N VAL A 307 -20.11 14.65 31.23
CA VAL A 307 -21.32 15.46 31.49
C VAL A 307 -21.00 16.89 31.90
N ASN A 308 -19.89 17.11 32.59
CA ASN A 308 -19.44 18.40 33.14
C ASN A 308 -18.44 19.14 32.24
N THR A 309 -18.21 18.69 31.01
CA THR A 309 -17.26 19.34 30.08
C THR A 309 -17.67 20.79 29.83
N PRO A 310 -16.77 21.78 30.10
CA PRO A 310 -17.04 23.19 29.87
C PRO A 310 -17.40 23.51 28.41
N GLN A 311 -18.24 24.53 28.21
CA GLN A 311 -18.66 24.96 26.87
C GLN A 311 -17.45 25.28 25.95
N SER A 312 -16.40 25.90 26.47
CA SER A 312 -15.18 26.23 25.71
C SER A 312 -14.46 24.98 25.18
N GLN A 313 -14.42 23.90 25.94
CA GLN A 313 -13.85 22.63 25.49
C GLN A 313 -14.74 21.93 24.45
N ARG A 314 -16.07 22.02 24.59
CA ARG A 314 -17.02 21.49 23.60
C ARG A 314 -16.87 22.21 22.25
N VAL A 315 -16.74 23.53 22.26
CA VAL A 315 -16.52 24.31 21.03
C VAL A 315 -15.19 23.91 20.37
N PHE A 316 -14.13 23.78 21.16
CA PHE A 316 -12.85 23.30 20.66
C PHE A 316 -12.96 21.89 20.03
N ASN A 317 -13.56 20.94 20.76
CA ASN A 317 -13.76 19.56 20.29
C ASN A 317 -14.56 19.52 18.99
N TYR A 318 -15.63 20.30 18.90
CA TYR A 318 -16.44 20.43 17.69
C TYR A 318 -15.61 20.93 16.49
N ARG A 319 -14.83 22.01 16.66
CA ARG A 319 -13.97 22.58 15.60
C ARG A 319 -12.89 21.57 15.18
N LEU A 320 -12.25 20.93 16.15
CA LEU A 320 -11.23 19.92 15.90
C LEU A 320 -11.82 18.72 15.14
N SER A 321 -12.95 18.18 15.60
CA SER A 321 -13.63 17.05 14.96
C SER A 321 -14.02 17.37 13.52
N ARG A 322 -14.59 18.56 13.29
CA ARG A 322 -14.97 19.03 11.95
C ARG A 322 -13.76 19.12 11.02
N ALA A 323 -12.64 19.66 11.48
CA ALA A 323 -11.42 19.75 10.68
C ALA A 323 -10.78 18.37 10.46
N ARG A 324 -10.83 17.46 11.46
CA ARG A 324 -10.32 16.09 11.36
C ARG A 324 -11.13 15.20 10.40
N MET A 325 -12.39 15.53 10.13
CA MET A 325 -13.18 14.79 9.12
C MET A 325 -12.50 14.71 7.74
N THR A 326 -11.51 15.55 7.45
CA THR A 326 -10.72 15.46 6.21
C THR A 326 -10.05 14.10 6.05
N VAL A 327 -9.47 13.53 7.11
CA VAL A 327 -8.81 12.21 7.02
C VAL A 327 -9.83 11.09 6.87
N GLU A 328 -10.96 11.16 7.58
CA GLU A 328 -12.04 10.17 7.45
C GLU A 328 -12.63 10.19 6.04
N ASN A 329 -12.89 11.38 5.50
CA ASN A 329 -13.33 11.56 4.12
C ASN A 329 -12.31 11.04 3.11
N THR A 330 -11.02 11.25 3.36
CA THR A 330 -9.96 10.72 2.48
C THR A 330 -9.96 9.20 2.45
N PHE A 331 -10.06 8.55 3.62
CA PHE A 331 -10.20 7.10 3.68
C PHE A 331 -11.47 6.60 2.99
N GLY A 332 -12.59 7.30 3.16
CA GLY A 332 -13.83 7.01 2.47
C GLY A 332 -13.67 7.11 0.95
N ARG A 333 -13.12 8.21 0.44
CA ARG A 333 -12.83 8.43 -0.99
C ARG A 333 -11.90 7.37 -1.55
N TRP A 334 -10.81 7.06 -0.84
CA TRP A 334 -9.83 6.05 -1.23
C TRP A 334 -10.44 4.65 -1.30
N LYS A 335 -11.15 4.18 -0.24
CA LYS A 335 -11.83 2.88 -0.21
C LYS A 335 -13.01 2.82 -1.17
N GLY A 336 -13.71 3.91 -1.37
CA GLY A 336 -14.81 4.04 -2.33
C GLY A 336 -14.31 3.90 -3.77
N ARG A 337 -13.23 4.61 -4.12
CA ARG A 337 -12.56 4.50 -5.41
C ARG A 337 -11.98 3.10 -5.62
N PHE A 338 -11.26 2.59 -4.64
CA PHE A 338 -10.59 1.30 -4.72
C PHE A 338 -11.26 0.28 -3.80
N ARG A 339 -12.39 -0.25 -4.27
CA ARG A 339 -13.25 -1.21 -3.55
C ARG A 339 -12.49 -2.43 -3.01
N ARG A 340 -11.32 -2.73 -3.57
CA ARG A 340 -10.47 -3.82 -3.12
C ARG A 340 -10.13 -3.74 -1.63
N PHE A 341 -9.94 -2.54 -1.09
CA PHE A 341 -9.57 -2.30 0.31
C PHE A 341 -10.76 -2.35 1.29
N SER A 342 -11.97 -2.48 0.79
CA SER A 342 -13.17 -2.76 1.60
C SER A 342 -13.39 -4.25 1.84
N LYS A 343 -12.61 -5.13 1.19
CA LYS A 343 -12.64 -6.58 1.39
C LYS A 343 -11.31 -7.10 1.91
N ARG A 344 -11.34 -8.31 2.50
CA ARG A 344 -10.15 -9.02 2.91
C ARG A 344 -9.19 -9.25 1.73
N LEU A 345 -7.92 -8.95 1.94
CA LEU A 345 -6.86 -9.18 0.96
C LEU A 345 -6.25 -10.57 1.15
N ASP A 346 -6.27 -11.36 0.08
CA ASP A 346 -5.79 -12.74 0.07
C ASP A 346 -4.36 -12.80 -0.49
N MET A 347 -3.42 -12.13 0.19
CA MET A 347 -1.99 -12.15 -0.13
C MET A 347 -1.14 -11.95 1.12
N GLU A 348 0.15 -12.25 1.01
CA GLU A 348 1.11 -12.08 2.10
C GLU A 348 1.32 -10.60 2.45
N VAL A 349 1.64 -10.32 3.72
CA VAL A 349 1.75 -8.95 4.26
C VAL A 349 2.65 -8.02 3.42
N PRO A 350 3.85 -8.41 2.94
CA PRO A 350 4.65 -7.52 2.10
C PRO A 350 3.96 -7.12 0.78
N GLY A 351 3.17 -8.05 0.22
CA GLY A 351 2.35 -7.76 -0.97
C GLY A 351 1.20 -6.80 -0.68
N VAL A 352 0.58 -6.94 0.49
CA VAL A 352 -0.46 -6.02 0.98
C VAL A 352 0.09 -4.61 1.16
N VAL A 353 1.26 -4.45 1.78
CA VAL A 353 1.91 -3.15 1.98
C VAL A 353 2.15 -2.43 0.65
N ASN A 354 2.75 -3.13 -0.33
CA ASN A 354 2.99 -2.55 -1.65
C ASN A 354 1.68 -2.19 -2.39
N LEU A 355 0.65 -3.03 -2.24
CA LEU A 355 -0.65 -2.78 -2.86
C LEU A 355 -1.31 -1.52 -2.31
N ILE A 356 -1.30 -1.34 -0.98
CA ILE A 356 -1.83 -0.16 -0.30
C ILE A 356 -1.02 1.08 -0.71
N ALA A 357 0.31 1.03 -0.63
CA ALA A 357 1.17 2.16 -0.98
C ALA A 357 0.94 2.63 -2.43
N ALA A 358 0.93 1.70 -3.40
CA ALA A 358 0.65 2.03 -4.79
C ALA A 358 -0.75 2.65 -4.98
N SER A 359 -1.76 2.16 -4.26
CA SER A 359 -3.12 2.69 -4.35
C SER A 359 -3.25 4.10 -3.75
N CYS A 360 -2.52 4.43 -2.68
CA CYS A 360 -2.46 5.79 -2.12
C CYS A 360 -1.83 6.77 -3.13
N ILE A 361 -0.77 6.33 -3.82
CA ILE A 361 -0.13 7.12 -4.88
C ILE A 361 -1.10 7.37 -6.04
N VAL A 362 -1.80 6.33 -6.51
CA VAL A 362 -2.82 6.48 -7.57
C VAL A 362 -3.98 7.36 -7.12
N HIS A 363 -4.39 7.26 -5.83
CA HIS A 363 -5.41 8.15 -5.26
C HIS A 363 -4.97 9.61 -5.35
N ASN A 364 -3.76 9.94 -4.89
CA ASN A 364 -3.23 11.30 -4.96
C ASN A 364 -3.19 11.81 -6.42
N MET A 365 -2.75 10.97 -7.36
CA MET A 365 -2.79 11.33 -8.78
C MET A 365 -4.22 11.65 -9.24
N CYS A 366 -5.21 10.85 -8.83
CA CYS A 366 -6.60 11.09 -9.18
C CYS A 366 -7.14 12.40 -8.58
N GLU A 367 -6.83 12.71 -7.32
CA GLU A 367 -7.26 13.96 -6.68
C GLU A 367 -6.61 15.18 -7.36
N LEU A 368 -5.30 15.13 -7.65
CA LEU A 368 -4.59 16.19 -8.38
C LEU A 368 -5.14 16.41 -9.80
N GLN A 369 -5.54 15.34 -10.48
CA GLN A 369 -6.19 15.40 -11.79
C GLN A 369 -7.71 15.68 -11.69
N ARG A 370 -8.23 16.01 -10.50
CA ARG A 370 -9.65 16.30 -10.22
C ARG A 370 -10.60 15.21 -10.74
N ASN A 371 -10.18 13.94 -10.65
CA ASN A 371 -11.04 12.81 -10.96
C ASN A 371 -12.13 12.72 -9.88
N GLN A 372 -13.39 12.89 -10.25
CA GLN A 372 -14.50 12.89 -9.30
C GLN A 372 -14.61 11.54 -8.57
N VAL A 373 -14.98 11.55 -7.31
CA VAL A 373 -15.44 10.38 -6.58
C VAL A 373 -16.95 10.41 -6.59
N LEU A 374 -17.57 9.39 -7.18
CA LEU A 374 -19.04 9.30 -7.22
C LEU A 374 -19.58 9.01 -5.83
N GLU A 375 -20.66 9.66 -5.44
CA GLU A 375 -21.30 9.50 -4.11
C GLU A 375 -21.69 8.04 -3.84
N GLU A 376 -22.17 7.33 -4.85
CA GLU A 376 -22.50 5.90 -4.78
C GLU A 376 -21.30 5.02 -4.38
N TRP A 377 -20.07 5.45 -4.64
CA TRP A 377 -18.87 4.74 -4.23
C TRP A 377 -18.59 4.88 -2.74
N MET A 378 -19.08 5.94 -2.14
CA MET A 378 -18.94 6.21 -0.70
C MET A 378 -19.91 5.38 0.15
N VAL A 379 -20.98 4.86 -0.44
CA VAL A 379 -21.95 4.03 0.27
C VAL A 379 -21.29 2.76 0.83
N GLY A 380 -21.39 2.57 2.14
CA GLY A 380 -20.78 1.42 2.84
C GLY A 380 -19.27 1.53 3.10
N THR A 381 -18.65 2.66 2.77
CA THR A 381 -17.25 2.95 3.12
C THR A 381 -17.14 3.80 4.38
N ALA A 382 -18.28 4.21 4.97
CA ALA A 382 -18.31 4.92 6.24
C ALA A 382 -17.34 4.24 7.21
N ALA A 383 -16.50 5.03 7.85
CA ALA A 383 -15.52 4.55 8.81
C ALA A 383 -16.24 3.62 9.78
N ILE A 384 -15.81 2.37 9.83
CA ILE A 384 -16.28 1.48 10.88
C ILE A 384 -15.87 2.18 12.17
N PRO A 385 -16.81 2.53 13.08
CA PRO A 385 -16.47 3.27 14.28
C PRO A 385 -15.25 2.67 14.94
N GLN A 386 -14.22 3.47 15.16
CA GLN A 386 -13.05 3.02 15.91
C GLN A 386 -13.52 2.71 17.33
N PRO A 387 -13.02 1.65 17.98
CA PRO A 387 -13.32 1.44 19.41
C PRO A 387 -12.76 2.61 20.21
N ASP A 388 -13.43 2.95 21.31
CA ASP A 388 -12.99 4.02 22.21
C ASP A 388 -11.51 3.86 22.56
N PRO A 389 -10.72 4.93 22.47
CA PRO A 389 -9.31 4.86 22.79
C PRO A 389 -9.14 4.51 24.28
N PHE A 390 -8.19 3.62 24.59
CA PHE A 390 -7.73 3.49 25.98
C PHE A 390 -7.15 4.84 26.41
N PRO A 391 -7.38 5.24 27.67
CA PRO A 391 -6.75 6.45 28.18
C PRO A 391 -5.23 6.36 27.95
N ASN A 392 -4.70 7.30 27.20
CA ASN A 392 -3.28 7.35 26.89
C ASN A 392 -2.54 7.75 28.17
N VAL A 393 -1.71 6.87 28.68
CA VAL A 393 -0.90 7.07 29.88
C VAL A 393 0.36 7.91 29.60
N LEU A 394 0.51 8.39 28.35
CA LEU A 394 1.60 9.30 28.00
C LEU A 394 1.34 10.65 28.69
N GLU A 395 2.29 11.09 29.52
CA GLU A 395 2.27 12.39 30.16
C GLU A 395 2.04 13.49 29.11
N GLU A 396 0.99 14.29 29.31
CA GLU A 396 0.73 15.46 28.45
C GLU A 396 1.80 16.51 28.79
N ARG A 397 2.48 17.02 27.76
CA ARG A 397 3.50 18.06 27.93
C ARG A 397 2.83 19.39 28.23
N ASP A 398 3.36 20.15 29.16
CA ASP A 398 2.79 21.45 29.57
C ASP A 398 2.68 22.42 28.41
N ASP A 399 3.71 22.50 27.54
CA ASP A 399 3.72 23.32 26.33
C ASP A 399 2.58 22.99 25.34
N ALA A 400 2.28 21.70 25.18
CA ALA A 400 1.19 21.23 24.33
C ALA A 400 -0.20 21.56 24.92
N THR A 401 -0.33 21.51 26.23
CA THR A 401 -1.56 21.88 26.95
C THR A 401 -1.83 23.38 26.81
N ASP A 402 -0.81 24.22 26.87
CA ASP A 402 -0.91 25.65 26.67
C ASP A 402 -1.32 26.00 25.24
N ILE A 403 -0.74 25.37 24.23
CA ILE A 403 -1.14 25.52 22.83
C ILE A 403 -2.60 25.14 22.65
N ARG A 404 -3.06 23.98 23.13
CA ARG A 404 -4.47 23.56 23.07
C ARG A 404 -5.39 24.57 23.76
N SER A 405 -4.96 25.14 24.89
CA SER A 405 -5.71 26.16 25.63
C SER A 405 -5.80 27.47 24.87
N ALA A 406 -4.74 27.87 24.16
CA ALA A 406 -4.74 29.03 23.27
C ALA A 406 -5.79 28.92 22.17
N PHE A 407 -5.86 27.77 21.49
CA PHE A 407 -6.92 27.51 20.50
C PHE A 407 -8.31 27.52 21.12
N LYS A 408 -8.48 26.93 22.30
CA LYS A 408 -9.76 26.96 23.04
C LYS A 408 -10.22 28.41 23.31
N THR A 409 -9.29 29.27 23.75
CA THR A 409 -9.59 30.70 24.01
C THR A 409 -9.91 31.44 22.71
N PHE A 410 -9.15 31.18 21.65
CA PHE A 410 -9.38 31.77 20.34
C PHE A 410 -10.78 31.45 19.79
N PHE A 411 -11.22 30.19 19.90
CA PHE A 411 -12.55 29.79 19.42
C PHE A 411 -13.72 30.35 20.24
N MET A 412 -13.46 30.81 21.45
CA MET A 412 -14.46 31.50 22.27
C MET A 412 -14.48 33.02 22.04
N SER A 413 -13.53 33.57 21.31
CA SER A 413 -13.50 34.96 20.92
C SER A 413 -14.38 35.22 19.71
N GLN A 414 -14.84 36.50 19.51
CA GLN A 414 -15.58 36.89 18.31
C GLN A 414 -14.85 36.62 16.98
N ALA A 415 -13.48 36.62 17.02
CA ALA A 415 -12.68 36.24 15.87
C ALA A 415 -12.82 34.75 15.51
N GLY A 416 -13.09 33.88 16.51
CA GLY A 416 -13.38 32.47 16.29
C GLY A 416 -14.77 32.19 15.74
N ASP A 417 -15.76 33.02 16.07
CA ASP A 417 -17.16 32.82 15.63
C ASP A 417 -17.37 33.19 14.16
N ASN A 418 -16.59 34.12 13.62
CA ASN A 418 -16.73 34.63 12.23
C ASN A 418 -16.01 33.74 11.20
N ILE A 419 -15.21 32.77 11.63
CA ILE A 419 -14.47 31.88 10.75
C ILE A 419 -15.20 30.53 10.65
N GLY A 420 -15.73 30.20 9.49
CA GLY A 420 -16.30 28.87 9.19
C GLY A 420 -17.83 28.78 9.20
N THR A 421 -18.55 29.88 9.06
CA THR A 421 -20.01 29.90 8.76
C THR A 421 -20.35 29.88 7.26
N GLY A 422 -19.35 29.72 6.40
CA GLY A 422 -19.53 29.46 4.98
C GLY A 422 -20.12 28.06 4.78
N SER A 423 -21.36 27.98 4.35
CA SER A 423 -22.18 26.83 3.96
C SER A 423 -21.50 25.89 2.98
#